data_9852b606e756332f8ab7392268749e87
#
_entry.id   9852b606e756332f8ab7392268749e87
#
_cell.length_a   1.000
_cell.length_b   1.000
_cell.length_c   1.000
_cell.angle_alpha   90.00
_cell.angle_beta   90.00
_cell.angle_gamma   90.00
#
_symmetry.space_group_name_H-M   'P 1'
#
loop_
_entity.id
_entity.type
_entity.pdbx_description
1 polymer ?
#
loop_
_entity_poly.entity_id
_entity_poly.type
_entity_poly.pdbx_seq_one_letter_code
_entity_poly.pdbx_strand_id
1 'polypeptide(L)'
;MLDTCVLKLATLPNPGNKAAVIWELCRREMLQIFGSPDTLGEYHRVLADHPLFLEEIQSGIELCYPFFTATAIEHEPDNRFLEVALAVQADYLVTVNTARGHFDRKNYENVRVVTPGEFLKQREVQSLLAGI
;
A
#
# COMPACT_ATOMS: atom_id res chain seq x y z
N MET A 1 -0.34 4.48 -1.23
CA MET A 1 -0.08 3.22 -1.98
C MET A 1 0.27 2.12 -1.01
N LEU A 2 -0.38 0.97 -1.07
CA LEU A 2 -0.08 -0.18 -0.21
C LEU A 2 0.61 -1.27 -1.04
N ASP A 3 1.81 -1.67 -0.60
CA ASP A 3 2.51 -2.81 -1.19
C ASP A 3 1.73 -4.10 -0.84
N THR A 4 1.81 -5.10 -1.70
CA THR A 4 1.08 -6.37 -1.56
C THR A 4 1.34 -7.04 -0.21
N CYS A 5 2.57 -6.96 0.31
CA CYS A 5 2.92 -7.55 1.59
C CYS A 5 2.07 -6.99 2.75
N VAL A 6 1.69 -5.72 2.69
CA VAL A 6 0.85 -5.09 3.73
C VAL A 6 -0.56 -5.68 3.69
N LEU A 7 -1.12 -5.84 2.50
CA LEU A 7 -2.45 -6.45 2.33
C LEU A 7 -2.43 -7.93 2.76
N LYS A 8 -1.35 -8.64 2.45
CA LYS A 8 -1.18 -10.02 2.90
C LYS A 8 -1.16 -10.12 4.44
N LEU A 9 -0.41 -9.22 5.09
CA LEU A 9 -0.37 -9.16 6.55
C LEU A 9 -1.74 -8.84 7.15
N ALA A 10 -2.54 -8.00 6.48
CA ALA A 10 -3.88 -7.65 6.96
C ALA A 10 -4.82 -8.85 7.06
N THR A 11 -4.54 -9.94 6.34
CA THR A 11 -5.36 -11.16 6.40
C THR A 11 -5.09 -12.02 7.63
N LEU A 12 -4.01 -11.76 8.37
CA LEU A 12 -3.62 -12.57 9.52
C LEU A 12 -4.49 -12.24 10.74
N PRO A 13 -4.89 -13.24 11.53
CA PRO A 13 -5.80 -13.04 12.66
C PRO A 13 -5.09 -12.57 13.94
N ASN A 14 -3.98 -11.87 13.83
CA ASN A 14 -3.21 -11.43 15.00
C ASN A 14 -3.87 -10.25 15.70
N PRO A 15 -4.09 -10.31 17.02
CA PRO A 15 -4.56 -9.13 17.76
C PRO A 15 -3.57 -7.98 17.61
N GLY A 16 -4.09 -6.76 17.42
CA GLY A 16 -3.26 -5.58 17.23
C GLY A 16 -2.55 -5.52 15.87
N ASN A 17 -3.01 -6.26 14.88
CA ASN A 17 -2.46 -6.28 13.54
C ASN A 17 -2.50 -4.89 12.91
N LYS A 18 -1.34 -4.25 12.77
CA LYS A 18 -1.22 -2.88 12.27
C LYS A 18 -1.67 -2.75 10.81
N ALA A 19 -1.38 -3.76 10.00
CA ALA A 19 -1.84 -3.78 8.61
C ALA A 19 -3.38 -3.84 8.53
N ALA A 20 -4.01 -4.61 9.42
CA ALA A 20 -5.46 -4.67 9.50
C ALA A 20 -6.08 -3.33 9.93
N VAL A 21 -5.43 -2.61 10.82
CA VAL A 21 -5.86 -1.26 11.22
C VAL A 21 -5.81 -0.30 10.03
N ILE A 22 -4.75 -0.36 9.24
CA ILE A 22 -4.62 0.46 8.02
C ILE A 22 -5.75 0.13 7.06
N TRP A 23 -6.02 -1.15 6.84
CA TRP A 23 -7.11 -1.56 5.94
C TRP A 23 -8.48 -1.09 6.45
N GLU A 24 -8.70 -1.11 7.75
CA GLU A 24 -9.94 -0.59 8.34
C GLU A 24 -10.13 0.90 8.04
N LEU A 25 -9.05 1.68 8.08
CA LEU A 25 -9.11 3.09 7.69
C LEU A 25 -9.48 3.24 6.21
N CYS A 26 -8.95 2.37 5.36
CA CYS A 26 -9.32 2.35 3.93
C CYS A 26 -10.79 1.99 3.75
N ARG A 27 -11.26 0.97 4.46
CA ARG A 27 -12.66 0.51 4.41
C ARG A 27 -13.63 1.62 4.81
N ARG A 28 -13.25 2.44 5.78
CA ARG A 28 -14.04 3.59 6.25
C ARG A 28 -13.87 4.83 5.38
N GLU A 29 -13.17 4.72 4.27
CA GLU A 29 -12.90 5.82 3.34
C GLU A 29 -12.16 7.00 3.98
N MET A 30 -11.43 6.74 5.07
CA MET A 30 -10.60 7.74 5.73
C MET A 30 -9.22 7.85 5.08
N LEU A 31 -8.82 6.83 4.31
CA LEU A 31 -7.63 6.82 3.49
C LEU A 31 -8.03 6.46 2.07
N GLN A 32 -7.45 7.17 1.10
CA GLN A 32 -7.63 6.85 -0.30
C GLN A 32 -6.52 5.91 -0.74
N ILE A 33 -6.91 4.77 -1.32
CA ILE A 33 -5.97 3.76 -1.83
C ILE A 33 -6.04 3.73 -3.36
N PHE A 34 -4.88 3.67 -3.98
CA PHE A 34 -4.73 3.68 -5.43
C PHE A 34 -4.12 2.38 -5.93
N GLY A 35 -4.39 2.06 -7.18
CA GLY A 35 -3.80 0.93 -7.85
C GLY A 35 -3.80 1.10 -9.36
N SER A 36 -3.09 0.23 -10.04
CA SER A 36 -3.05 0.11 -11.48
C SER A 36 -3.47 -1.29 -11.88
N PRO A 37 -3.74 -1.57 -13.18
CA PRO A 37 -3.97 -2.94 -13.61
C PRO A 37 -2.85 -3.90 -13.20
N ASP A 38 -1.58 -3.45 -13.26
CA ASP A 38 -0.43 -4.27 -12.88
C ASP A 38 -0.42 -4.58 -11.38
N THR A 39 -0.65 -3.57 -10.53
CA THR A 39 -0.67 -3.79 -9.07
C THR A 39 -1.87 -4.63 -8.64
N LEU A 40 -3.02 -4.46 -9.30
CA LEU A 40 -4.20 -5.31 -9.06
C LEU A 40 -3.92 -6.76 -9.44
N GLY A 41 -3.22 -6.97 -10.55
CA GLY A 41 -2.79 -8.32 -10.96
C GLY A 41 -1.91 -8.99 -9.90
N GLU A 42 -0.99 -8.22 -9.31
CA GLU A 42 -0.15 -8.71 -8.21
C GLU A 42 -0.99 -9.05 -6.98
N TYR A 43 -1.95 -8.20 -6.60
CA TYR A 43 -2.85 -8.49 -5.49
C TYR A 43 -3.64 -9.77 -5.74
N HIS A 44 -4.18 -9.95 -6.94
CA HIS A 44 -4.92 -11.17 -7.31
C HIS A 44 -4.06 -12.41 -7.18
N ARG A 45 -2.81 -12.34 -7.64
CA ARG A 45 -1.88 -13.46 -7.59
C ARG A 45 -1.54 -13.85 -6.15
N VAL A 46 -1.24 -12.87 -5.30
CA VAL A 46 -0.77 -13.12 -3.93
C VAL A 46 -1.92 -13.44 -2.98
N LEU A 47 -3.09 -12.83 -3.18
CA LEU A 47 -4.25 -12.97 -2.30
C LEU A 47 -5.31 -13.93 -2.86
N ALA A 48 -4.93 -14.84 -3.76
CA ALA A 48 -5.87 -15.76 -4.41
C ALA A 48 -6.67 -16.60 -3.40
N ASP A 49 -6.11 -16.87 -2.23
CA ASP A 49 -6.77 -17.62 -1.16
C ASP A 49 -7.79 -16.79 -0.37
N HIS A 50 -7.90 -15.49 -0.68
CA HIS A 50 -8.79 -14.56 0.04
C HIS A 50 -9.71 -13.83 -0.95
N PRO A 51 -10.61 -14.54 -1.63
CA PRO A 51 -11.41 -13.94 -2.71
C PRO A 51 -12.35 -12.81 -2.25
N LEU A 52 -12.91 -12.90 -1.05
CA LEU A 52 -13.78 -11.84 -0.53
C LEU A 52 -12.99 -10.58 -0.21
N PHE A 53 -11.77 -10.74 0.29
CA PHE A 53 -10.87 -9.61 0.55
C PHE A 53 -10.44 -8.95 -0.77
N LEU A 54 -10.13 -9.74 -1.79
CA LEU A 54 -9.81 -9.21 -3.12
C LEU A 54 -10.95 -8.39 -3.69
N GLU A 55 -12.18 -8.86 -3.55
CA GLU A 55 -13.36 -8.14 -3.99
C GLU A 55 -13.50 -6.81 -3.27
N GLU A 56 -13.26 -6.80 -1.97
CA GLU A 56 -13.27 -5.59 -1.15
C GLU A 56 -12.20 -4.60 -1.59
N ILE A 57 -10.97 -5.07 -1.81
CA ILE A 57 -9.87 -4.25 -2.30
C ILE A 57 -10.23 -3.64 -3.65
N GLN A 58 -10.72 -4.44 -4.57
CA GLN A 58 -11.06 -4.02 -5.91
C GLN A 58 -12.16 -2.94 -5.90
N SER A 59 -13.11 -3.04 -4.98
CA SER A 59 -14.18 -2.07 -4.82
C SER A 59 -13.70 -0.74 -4.21
N GLY A 60 -12.67 -0.79 -3.39
CA GLY A 60 -12.18 0.39 -2.66
C GLY A 60 -11.03 1.13 -3.32
N ILE A 61 -10.40 0.52 -4.31
CA ILE A 61 -9.23 1.10 -4.98
C ILE A 61 -9.66 2.10 -6.05
N GLU A 62 -8.98 3.24 -6.11
CA GLU A 62 -9.07 4.14 -7.25
C GLU A 62 -8.00 3.75 -8.25
N LEU A 63 -8.41 3.44 -9.48
CA LEU A 63 -7.49 3.03 -10.55
C LEU A 63 -6.78 4.21 -11.16
N CYS A 64 -5.48 4.06 -11.42
CA CYS A 64 -4.71 4.97 -12.23
C CYS A 64 -3.94 4.19 -13.30
N TYR A 65 -3.52 4.89 -14.33
CA TYR A 65 -2.82 4.31 -15.47
C TYR A 65 -1.53 5.10 -15.68
N PRO A 66 -0.43 4.74 -14.97
CA PRO A 66 0.84 5.44 -15.13
C PRO A 66 1.34 5.38 -16.57
N PHE A 67 1.83 6.51 -17.12
CA PHE A 67 2.37 6.53 -18.48
C PHE A 67 3.89 6.51 -18.54
N PHE A 68 4.54 6.15 -17.47
CA PHE A 68 5.99 6.03 -17.41
C PHE A 68 6.37 4.72 -16.76
N THR A 69 7.61 4.31 -16.95
CA THR A 69 8.15 3.11 -16.33
C THR A 69 9.18 3.51 -15.28
N ALA A 70 8.94 3.13 -14.03
CA ALA A 70 9.89 3.34 -12.95
C ALA A 70 10.97 2.25 -13.00
N THR A 71 12.22 2.64 -12.72
CA THR A 71 13.37 1.73 -12.71
C THR A 71 14.25 1.92 -11.48
N ALA A 72 13.78 2.72 -10.51
CA ALA A 72 14.57 3.09 -9.33
C ALA A 72 14.80 1.93 -8.36
N ILE A 73 13.97 0.88 -8.43
CA ILE A 73 14.03 -0.25 -7.51
C ILE A 73 14.63 -1.47 -8.21
N GLU A 74 15.62 -2.08 -7.58
CA GLU A 74 16.32 -3.23 -8.14
C GLU A 74 15.38 -4.44 -8.32
N HIS A 75 14.53 -4.71 -7.31
CA HIS A 75 13.51 -5.75 -7.43
C HIS A 75 12.39 -5.23 -8.36
N GLU A 76 12.44 -5.64 -9.61
CA GLU A 76 11.63 -5.07 -10.70
C GLU A 76 10.11 -5.03 -10.43
N PRO A 77 9.49 -6.08 -9.86
CA PRO A 77 8.04 -6.00 -9.57
C PRO A 77 7.63 -4.85 -8.65
N ASP A 78 8.53 -4.42 -7.76
CA ASP A 78 8.25 -3.31 -6.83
C ASP A 78 8.08 -1.98 -7.58
N ASN A 79 8.69 -1.84 -8.76
CA ASN A 79 8.57 -0.63 -9.57
C ASN A 79 7.13 -0.34 -10.00
N ARG A 80 6.29 -1.38 -10.11
CA ARG A 80 4.86 -1.18 -10.48
C ARG A 80 4.13 -0.40 -9.39
N PHE A 81 4.46 -0.66 -8.12
CA PHE A 81 3.88 0.07 -6.99
C PHE A 81 4.42 1.50 -6.93
N LEU A 82 5.70 1.68 -7.22
CA LEU A 82 6.31 3.00 -7.27
C LEU A 82 5.68 3.85 -8.37
N GLU A 83 5.41 3.28 -9.54
CA GLU A 83 4.74 3.99 -10.64
C GLU A 83 3.40 4.57 -10.22
N VAL A 84 2.59 3.78 -9.51
CA VAL A 84 1.30 4.25 -8.99
C VAL A 84 1.51 5.39 -8.01
N ALA A 85 2.38 5.20 -7.03
CA ALA A 85 2.62 6.20 -6.00
C ALA A 85 3.09 7.53 -6.58
N LEU A 86 3.99 7.50 -7.56
CA LEU A 86 4.48 8.70 -8.22
C LEU A 86 3.40 9.34 -9.10
N ALA A 87 2.65 8.55 -9.85
CA ALA A 87 1.61 9.05 -10.75
C ALA A 87 0.50 9.81 -10.02
N VAL A 88 0.10 9.33 -8.86
CA VAL A 88 -0.96 9.96 -8.05
C VAL A 88 -0.40 10.93 -7.01
N GLN A 89 0.91 11.09 -6.94
CA GLN A 89 1.58 11.90 -5.93
C GLN A 89 1.12 11.50 -4.51
N ALA A 90 1.19 10.20 -4.24
CA ALA A 90 0.76 9.66 -2.95
C ALA A 90 1.58 10.26 -1.81
N ASP A 91 0.96 10.45 -0.67
CA ASP A 91 1.66 10.90 0.53
C ASP A 91 2.60 9.82 1.06
N TYR A 92 2.16 8.56 0.98
CA TYR A 92 2.89 7.41 1.52
C TYR A 92 2.86 6.21 0.59
N LEU A 93 3.95 5.47 0.60
CA LEU A 93 4.02 4.09 0.12
C LEU A 93 4.30 3.23 1.34
N VAL A 94 3.35 2.39 1.73
CA VAL A 94 3.43 1.56 2.94
C VAL A 94 3.89 0.16 2.55
N THR A 95 4.99 -0.27 3.15
CA THR A 95 5.60 -1.57 2.84
C THR A 95 6.39 -2.09 4.03
N VAL A 96 6.58 -3.41 4.10
CA VAL A 96 7.55 -4.02 5.03
C VAL A 96 8.84 -4.41 4.31
N ASN A 97 8.89 -4.27 2.98
CA ASN A 97 10.04 -4.63 2.16
C ASN A 97 10.99 -3.44 2.01
N THR A 98 11.68 -3.08 3.10
CA THR A 98 12.61 -1.95 3.12
C THR A 98 14.07 -2.37 3.02
N ALA A 99 14.33 -3.66 2.77
CA ALA A 99 15.66 -4.20 2.60
C ALA A 99 16.31 -3.72 1.30
N ARG A 100 17.63 -3.83 1.24
CA ARG A 100 18.41 -3.48 0.06
C ARG A 100 17.87 -4.19 -1.19
N GLY A 101 17.70 -3.44 -2.26
CA GLY A 101 17.15 -3.95 -3.52
C GLY A 101 15.63 -3.85 -3.62
N HIS A 102 14.95 -3.54 -2.53
CA HIS A 102 13.51 -3.29 -2.48
C HIS A 102 13.25 -1.79 -2.27
N PHE A 103 12.29 -1.41 -1.44
CA PHE A 103 12.01 -0.01 -1.11
C PHE A 103 13.01 0.48 -0.06
N ASP A 104 14.26 0.62 -0.45
CA ASP A 104 15.37 0.87 0.46
C ASP A 104 15.70 2.36 0.67
N ARG A 105 14.91 3.25 0.06
CA ARG A 105 15.00 4.71 0.28
C ARG A 105 13.85 5.17 1.16
N LYS A 106 14.11 6.20 1.96
CA LYS A 106 13.06 6.80 2.80
C LYS A 106 12.03 7.57 2.00
N ASN A 107 12.43 8.07 0.84
CA ASN A 107 11.57 8.83 -0.06
C ASN A 107 11.91 8.50 -1.51
N TYR A 108 10.87 8.49 -2.34
CA TYR A 108 11.01 8.56 -3.79
C TYR A 108 10.27 9.82 -4.20
N GLU A 109 11.01 10.86 -4.61
CA GLU A 109 10.47 12.20 -4.80
C GLU A 109 9.74 12.65 -3.52
N ASN A 110 8.46 13.00 -3.61
CA ASN A 110 7.67 13.42 -2.46
C ASN A 110 6.91 12.29 -1.78
N VAL A 111 7.06 11.05 -2.26
CA VAL A 111 6.41 9.87 -1.67
C VAL A 111 7.27 9.34 -0.53
N ARG A 112 6.73 9.32 0.67
CA ARG A 112 7.44 8.79 1.84
C ARG A 112 7.21 7.30 1.96
N VAL A 113 8.30 6.54 2.12
CA VAL A 113 8.25 5.09 2.34
C VAL A 113 8.20 4.84 3.85
N VAL A 114 7.18 4.13 4.29
CA VAL A 114 6.97 3.83 5.72
C VAL A 114 6.53 2.39 5.89
N THR A 115 6.86 1.80 7.04
CA THR A 115 6.29 0.53 7.47
C THR A 115 4.89 0.77 8.03
N PRO A 116 4.05 -0.28 8.18
CA PRO A 116 2.75 -0.13 8.83
C PRO A 116 2.84 0.52 10.21
N GLY A 117 3.84 0.15 11.02
CA GLY A 117 4.04 0.76 12.32
C GLY A 117 4.38 2.24 12.24
N GLU A 118 5.28 2.60 11.34
CA GLU A 118 5.65 4.00 11.12
C GLU A 118 4.48 4.81 10.59
N PHE A 119 3.70 4.22 9.67
CA PHE A 119 2.51 4.88 9.12
C PHE A 119 1.51 5.27 10.22
N LEU A 120 1.20 4.32 11.10
CA LEU A 120 0.23 4.57 12.18
C LEU A 120 0.73 5.59 13.21
N LYS A 121 2.02 5.88 13.25
CA LYS A 121 2.60 6.90 14.12
C LYS A 121 2.60 8.30 13.52
N GLN A 122 2.26 8.45 12.24
CA GLN A 122 2.19 9.76 11.61
C GLN A 122 1.08 10.60 12.26
N ARG A 123 1.35 11.90 12.47
CA ARG A 123 0.42 12.79 13.17
C ARG A 123 -0.96 12.82 12.51
N GLU A 124 -0.99 12.94 11.18
CA GLU A 124 -2.23 12.99 10.41
C GLU A 124 -3.02 11.68 10.52
N VAL A 125 -2.32 10.54 10.60
CA VAL A 125 -2.95 9.23 10.76
C VAL A 125 -3.48 9.07 12.18
N GLN A 126 -2.74 9.51 13.18
CA GLN A 126 -3.19 9.50 14.57
C GLN A 126 -4.46 10.33 14.75
N SER A 127 -4.58 11.45 14.04
CA SER A 127 -5.79 12.27 14.05
C SER A 127 -6.99 11.51 13.48
N LEU A 128 -6.80 10.71 12.44
CA LEU A 128 -7.85 9.85 11.88
C LEU A 128 -8.28 8.78 12.88
N LEU A 129 -7.32 8.13 13.54
CA LEU A 129 -7.59 7.09 14.53
C LEU A 129 -8.36 7.64 15.73
N ALA A 130 -8.06 8.84 16.17
CA ALA A 130 -8.74 9.48 17.28
C ALA A 130 -10.22 9.77 16.98
N GLY A 131 -10.60 9.88 15.70
CA GLY A 131 -11.97 10.13 15.27
C GLY A 131 -12.85 8.89 15.14
N ILE A 132 -12.27 7.72 15.36
CA ILE A 132 -13.02 6.45 15.20
C ILE A 132 -13.81 6.11 16.45
#